data_6cc01e41f1766dccbae95764341e66f7
#
_entry.id   6cc01e41f1766dccbae95764341e66f7
#
_cell.length_a   1.000
_cell.length_b   1.000
_cell.length_c   1.000
_cell.angle_alpha   90.00
_cell.angle_beta   90.00
_cell.angle_gamma   90.00
#
_symmetry.space_group_name_H-M   'P 1'
#
loop_
_entity.id
_entity.type
_entity.pdbx_description
1 polymer ?
#
loop_
_entity_poly.entity_id
_entity_poly.type
_entity_poly.pdbx_seq_one_letter_code
_entity_poly.pdbx_strand_id
1 'polypeptide(L)'
;MNIKLPKSSTLLFVNILIFLFITLFAYFILQENIKLNNSKNQEILFFKIKDKSSALLTKVLQKYHNKKELIKEKHKIALALLEDGLDVDSIKTILNKDLEYNKFEVLILSKDLKIEDSSIFTDIGSDLSLLKKQFKKFENSKEIDVAIPEYSLEFLKFVSYSTSSLKNGKYLQLSYSYNEFINELREIQEFINSTPIINKSISYIISNDYIGNFAFKTIPSHKKTIEELEGRLKKGSELLGVLGGNSYISYYKTVDNKKLHIAYLLQNSPIYDDAEILFCIVFDENQFMRDILYLKLVSFFVFIAGATAIYLTYKLRTKELLLNYKDKFIAHSIHEIKTPLSIITINIQLREKLYGDDKYTKKIDGALKTLENSYEDMTFLHTKDKIEYEIVEINLQKALENRVKYFSTIADCQNRKIELIAYNNFYPKMSKIELNRLVDNNISNAIKYSNIGSTISIILKDNILEFHSKGAKIENPKGIFKKYKREDKN
;
A
#
# COMPACT_ATOMS: atom_id res chain seq x y z
N MET A 1 32.70 17.25 35.99
CA MET A 1 31.41 17.70 35.40
C MET A 1 30.69 16.47 34.85
N ASN A 2 29.75 15.90 35.63
CA ASN A 2 28.98 14.75 35.19
C ASN A 2 27.96 15.22 34.15
N ILE A 3 28.32 15.13 32.87
CA ILE A 3 27.39 15.39 31.76
C ILE A 3 26.52 14.15 31.65
N LYS A 4 25.36 14.18 32.29
CA LYS A 4 24.25 13.25 31.96
C LYS A 4 23.87 13.56 30.52
N LEU A 5 24.38 12.77 29.57
CA LEU A 5 23.79 12.69 28.26
C LEU A 5 22.29 12.45 28.48
N PRO A 6 21.38 13.27 27.95
CA PRO A 6 19.98 13.02 28.12
C PRO A 6 19.71 11.61 27.61
N LYS A 7 18.72 10.95 28.17
CA LYS A 7 18.20 9.62 27.77
C LYS A 7 17.74 9.66 26.29
N SER A 8 18.68 9.83 25.39
CA SER A 8 18.44 10.11 23.96
C SER A 8 17.81 8.89 23.27
N SER A 9 18.16 7.69 23.72
CA SER A 9 17.55 6.45 23.24
C SER A 9 16.09 6.30 23.68
N THR A 10 15.75 6.77 24.89
CA THR A 10 14.37 6.77 25.40
C THR A 10 13.48 7.70 24.58
N LEU A 11 13.99 8.91 24.25
CA LEU A 11 13.26 9.88 23.43
C LEU A 11 13.03 9.36 22.00
N LEU A 12 14.04 8.72 21.40
CA LEU A 12 13.91 8.05 20.10
C LEU A 12 12.82 6.98 20.12
N PHE A 13 12.85 6.12 21.16
CA PHE A 13 11.86 5.05 21.31
C PHE A 13 10.43 5.63 21.48
N VAL A 14 10.27 6.66 22.31
CA VAL A 14 8.98 7.34 22.52
C VAL A 14 8.45 7.94 21.20
N ASN A 15 9.29 8.60 20.41
CA ASN A 15 8.88 9.18 19.13
C ASN A 15 8.44 8.11 18.12
N ILE A 16 9.15 6.99 18.05
CA ILE A 16 8.76 5.85 17.18
C ILE A 16 7.44 5.25 17.66
N LEU A 17 7.23 5.12 18.98
CA LEU A 17 6.01 4.57 19.56
C LEU A 17 4.81 5.50 19.32
N ILE A 18 4.97 6.81 19.45
CA ILE A 18 3.94 7.80 19.10
C ILE A 18 3.59 7.71 17.62
N PHE A 19 4.60 7.61 16.74
CA PHE A 19 4.39 7.49 15.32
C PHE A 19 3.67 6.17 14.95
N LEU A 20 4.01 5.06 15.61
CA LEU A 20 3.30 3.79 15.47
C LEU A 20 1.82 3.94 15.85
N PHE A 21 1.54 4.60 16.97
CA PHE A 21 0.17 4.82 17.42
C PHE A 21 -0.63 5.66 16.41
N ILE A 22 -0.04 6.74 15.89
CA ILE A 22 -0.67 7.58 14.86
C ILE A 22 -0.96 6.79 13.58
N THR A 23 0.00 5.98 13.11
CA THR A 23 -0.19 5.16 11.89
C THR A 23 -1.24 4.08 12.07
N LEU A 24 -1.29 3.42 13.24
CA LEU A 24 -2.32 2.45 13.57
C LEU A 24 -3.70 3.11 13.67
N PHE A 25 -3.81 4.26 14.32
CA PHE A 25 -5.06 5.01 14.44
C PHE A 25 -5.59 5.43 13.06
N ALA A 26 -4.73 5.97 12.20
CA ALA A 26 -5.09 6.31 10.83
C ALA A 26 -5.53 5.07 10.02
N TYR A 27 -4.82 3.94 10.19
CA TYR A 27 -5.20 2.68 9.56
C TYR A 27 -6.62 2.25 9.97
N PHE A 28 -6.95 2.28 11.26
CA PHE A 28 -8.29 1.88 11.73
C PHE A 28 -9.39 2.79 11.20
N ILE A 29 -9.18 4.11 11.16
CA ILE A 29 -10.15 5.05 10.58
C ILE A 29 -10.37 4.77 9.10
N LEU A 30 -9.30 4.58 8.33
CA LEU A 30 -9.39 4.30 6.90
C LEU A 30 -10.05 2.94 6.64
N GLN A 31 -9.73 1.93 7.44
CA GLN A 31 -10.36 0.61 7.35
C GLN A 31 -11.88 0.68 7.57
N GLU A 32 -12.32 1.40 8.61
CA GLU A 32 -13.76 1.57 8.88
C GLU A 32 -14.46 2.37 7.77
N ASN A 33 -13.82 3.38 7.20
CA ASN A 33 -14.36 4.10 6.05
C ASN A 33 -14.52 3.21 4.81
N ILE A 34 -13.51 2.39 4.48
CA ILE A 34 -13.59 1.44 3.36
C ILE A 34 -14.73 0.44 3.60
N LYS A 35 -14.86 -0.08 4.81
CA LYS A 35 -15.92 -1.02 5.19
C LYS A 35 -17.31 -0.38 5.09
N LEU A 36 -17.47 0.84 5.60
CA LEU A 36 -18.73 1.57 5.51
C LEU A 36 -19.12 1.88 4.06
N ASN A 37 -18.16 2.31 3.23
CA ASN A 37 -18.40 2.58 1.82
C ASN A 37 -18.77 1.30 1.05
N ASN A 38 -18.10 0.17 1.33
CA ASN A 38 -18.46 -1.12 0.73
C ASN A 38 -19.89 -1.51 1.09
N SER A 39 -20.26 -1.42 2.37
CA SER A 39 -21.62 -1.73 2.85
C SER A 39 -22.67 -0.84 2.20
N LYS A 40 -22.44 0.48 2.15
CA LYS A 40 -23.36 1.43 1.49
C LYS A 40 -23.52 1.15 -0.01
N ASN A 41 -22.43 0.85 -0.70
CA ASN A 41 -22.49 0.53 -2.12
C ASN A 41 -23.29 -0.74 -2.39
N GLN A 42 -23.11 -1.77 -1.55
CA GLN A 42 -23.88 -3.02 -1.66
C GLN A 42 -25.35 -2.78 -1.36
N GLU A 43 -25.67 -1.98 -0.36
CA GLU A 43 -27.05 -1.60 -0.03
C GLU A 43 -27.73 -0.86 -1.20
N ILE A 44 -27.09 0.15 -1.77
CA ILE A 44 -27.58 0.90 -2.93
C ILE A 44 -27.82 -0.05 -4.12
N LEU A 45 -26.86 -0.94 -4.40
CA LEU A 45 -26.99 -1.90 -5.50
C LEU A 45 -28.12 -2.90 -5.23
N PHE A 46 -28.26 -3.37 -3.97
CA PHE A 46 -29.33 -4.26 -3.57
C PHE A 46 -30.70 -3.65 -3.86
N PHE A 47 -30.96 -2.45 -3.35
CA PHE A 47 -32.24 -1.79 -3.56
C PHE A 47 -32.49 -1.46 -5.03
N LYS A 48 -31.47 -1.04 -5.77
CA LYS A 48 -31.62 -0.77 -7.21
C LYS A 48 -32.02 -2.01 -8.02
N ILE A 49 -31.43 -3.17 -7.72
CA ILE A 49 -31.81 -4.44 -8.38
C ILE A 49 -33.20 -4.88 -7.93
N LYS A 50 -33.47 -4.84 -6.61
CA LYS A 50 -34.76 -5.16 -6.03
C LYS A 50 -35.89 -4.33 -6.66
N ASP A 51 -35.69 -2.99 -6.76
CA ASP A 51 -36.74 -2.11 -7.30
C ASP A 51 -36.99 -2.39 -8.79
N LYS A 52 -35.93 -2.54 -9.60
CA LYS A 52 -36.07 -2.94 -11.02
C LYS A 52 -36.76 -4.29 -11.17
N SER A 53 -36.35 -5.29 -10.38
CA SER A 53 -36.94 -6.65 -10.42
C SER A 53 -38.39 -6.66 -9.94
N SER A 54 -38.67 -5.93 -8.85
CA SER A 54 -40.03 -5.80 -8.32
C SER A 54 -40.97 -5.12 -9.30
N ALA A 55 -40.52 -4.03 -9.93
CA ALA A 55 -41.30 -3.32 -10.96
C ALA A 55 -41.60 -4.23 -12.17
N LEU A 56 -40.62 -5.00 -12.62
CA LEU A 56 -40.85 -5.97 -13.71
C LEU A 56 -41.79 -7.07 -13.29
N LEU A 57 -41.61 -7.68 -12.12
CA LEU A 57 -42.52 -8.72 -11.61
C LEU A 57 -43.96 -8.22 -11.48
N THR A 58 -44.13 -6.99 -10.98
CA THR A 58 -45.45 -6.36 -10.90
C THR A 58 -46.09 -6.25 -12.27
N LYS A 59 -45.37 -5.81 -13.32
CA LYS A 59 -45.87 -5.75 -14.70
C LYS A 59 -46.25 -7.16 -15.22
N VAL A 60 -45.40 -8.16 -14.97
CA VAL A 60 -45.63 -9.54 -15.38
C VAL A 60 -46.89 -10.10 -14.71
N LEU A 61 -47.04 -9.89 -13.41
CA LEU A 61 -48.21 -10.37 -12.65
C LEU A 61 -49.50 -9.65 -13.07
N GLN A 62 -49.46 -8.34 -13.32
CA GLN A 62 -50.61 -7.60 -13.88
C GLN A 62 -50.98 -8.14 -15.25
N LYS A 63 -50.00 -8.42 -16.11
CA LYS A 63 -50.26 -8.98 -17.44
C LYS A 63 -50.85 -10.40 -17.33
N TYR A 64 -50.34 -11.21 -16.42
CA TYR A 64 -50.88 -12.53 -16.10
C TYR A 64 -52.36 -12.44 -15.68
N HIS A 65 -52.68 -11.58 -14.73
CA HIS A 65 -54.04 -11.39 -14.27
C HIS A 65 -54.98 -11.06 -15.43
N ASN A 66 -54.59 -10.15 -16.30
CA ASN A 66 -55.37 -9.73 -17.48
C ASN A 66 -55.44 -10.82 -18.57
N LYS A 67 -54.53 -11.79 -18.59
CA LYS A 67 -54.49 -12.86 -19.61
C LYS A 67 -54.95 -14.21 -19.10
N LYS A 68 -55.19 -14.38 -17.80
CA LYS A 68 -55.57 -15.64 -17.18
C LYS A 68 -56.81 -16.28 -17.82
N GLU A 69 -57.84 -15.48 -18.07
CA GLU A 69 -59.09 -16.00 -18.69
C GLU A 69 -58.86 -16.32 -20.19
N LEU A 70 -58.10 -15.55 -20.92
CA LEU A 70 -57.70 -15.86 -22.31
C LEU A 70 -56.92 -17.19 -22.37
N ILE A 71 -56.01 -17.43 -21.44
CA ILE A 71 -55.23 -18.67 -21.37
C ILE A 71 -56.14 -19.86 -21.10
N LYS A 72 -57.13 -19.71 -20.19
CA LYS A 72 -58.15 -20.75 -19.92
C LYS A 72 -59.04 -21.03 -21.14
N GLU A 73 -59.44 -19.98 -21.86
CA GLU A 73 -60.23 -20.13 -23.07
C GLU A 73 -59.45 -20.87 -24.17
N LYS A 74 -58.24 -20.49 -24.44
CA LYS A 74 -57.37 -21.17 -25.40
C LYS A 74 -57.07 -22.61 -24.99
N HIS A 75 -56.95 -22.89 -23.68
CA HIS A 75 -56.81 -24.25 -23.17
C HIS A 75 -58.04 -25.10 -23.46
N LYS A 76 -59.26 -24.56 -23.32
CA LYS A 76 -60.50 -25.28 -23.70
C LYS A 76 -60.54 -25.59 -25.18
N ILE A 77 -60.13 -24.66 -26.03
CA ILE A 77 -60.01 -24.88 -27.48
C ILE A 77 -59.00 -26.00 -27.76
N ALA A 78 -57.78 -25.98 -27.12
CA ALA A 78 -56.80 -27.05 -27.28
C ALA A 78 -57.34 -28.44 -26.87
N LEU A 79 -58.14 -28.54 -25.77
CA LEU A 79 -58.78 -29.78 -25.36
C LEU A 79 -59.73 -30.31 -26.44
N ALA A 80 -60.61 -29.47 -27.02
CA ALA A 80 -61.46 -29.82 -28.08
C ALA A 80 -60.78 -30.34 -29.34
N LEU A 81 -59.76 -29.59 -29.79
CA LEU A 81 -58.91 -29.93 -30.95
C LEU A 81 -58.15 -31.26 -30.74
N LEU A 82 -57.73 -31.53 -29.50
CA LEU A 82 -57.03 -32.78 -29.16
C LEU A 82 -58.06 -33.97 -29.14
N GLU A 83 -59.32 -33.75 -28.69
CA GLU A 83 -60.39 -34.74 -28.78
C GLU A 83 -60.75 -35.01 -30.22
N ASP A 84 -60.61 -34.01 -31.12
CA ASP A 84 -60.89 -34.19 -32.57
C ASP A 84 -59.68 -34.87 -33.28
N GLY A 85 -58.60 -35.23 -32.53
CA GLY A 85 -57.49 -36.03 -33.05
C GLY A 85 -56.36 -35.19 -33.71
N LEU A 86 -56.33 -33.86 -33.54
CA LEU A 86 -55.25 -33.05 -34.06
C LEU A 86 -53.96 -33.28 -33.24
N ASP A 87 -52.80 -33.19 -33.92
CA ASP A 87 -51.50 -33.25 -33.29
C ASP A 87 -51.12 -31.91 -32.60
N VAL A 88 -50.09 -31.95 -31.74
CA VAL A 88 -49.70 -30.80 -30.90
C VAL A 88 -49.21 -29.60 -31.72
N ASP A 89 -48.59 -29.81 -32.90
CA ASP A 89 -48.11 -28.75 -33.77
C ASP A 89 -49.24 -28.01 -34.50
N SER A 90 -50.25 -28.79 -34.98
CA SER A 90 -51.45 -28.25 -35.56
C SER A 90 -52.25 -27.41 -34.54
N ILE A 91 -52.42 -27.94 -33.31
CA ILE A 91 -53.05 -27.22 -32.19
C ILE A 91 -52.30 -25.92 -31.90
N LYS A 92 -50.98 -25.97 -31.76
CA LYS A 92 -50.12 -24.77 -31.56
C LYS A 92 -50.37 -23.72 -32.63
N THR A 93 -50.39 -24.13 -33.91
CA THR A 93 -50.61 -23.23 -35.04
C THR A 93 -51.96 -22.51 -34.93
N ILE A 94 -53.02 -23.24 -34.60
CA ILE A 94 -54.38 -22.68 -34.43
C ILE A 94 -54.44 -21.72 -33.23
N LEU A 95 -53.84 -22.10 -32.09
CA LEU A 95 -53.84 -21.25 -30.89
C LEU A 95 -53.13 -19.90 -31.09
N ASN A 96 -52.11 -19.87 -31.98
CA ASN A 96 -51.30 -18.68 -32.20
C ASN A 96 -51.74 -17.84 -33.43
N LYS A 97 -52.71 -18.30 -34.22
CA LYS A 97 -53.12 -17.68 -35.52
C LYS A 97 -53.41 -16.18 -35.41
N ASP A 98 -54.03 -15.73 -34.30
CA ASP A 98 -54.47 -14.36 -34.09
C ASP A 98 -53.52 -13.57 -33.14
N LEU A 99 -52.32 -14.09 -32.89
CA LEU A 99 -51.36 -13.50 -31.97
C LEU A 99 -50.14 -12.98 -32.73
N GLU A 100 -49.65 -11.85 -32.31
CA GLU A 100 -48.46 -11.16 -32.93
C GLU A 100 -47.19 -12.01 -32.88
N TYR A 101 -47.09 -12.95 -31.91
CA TYR A 101 -45.99 -13.89 -31.75
C TYR A 101 -46.54 -15.26 -31.35
N ASN A 102 -45.77 -16.35 -31.59
CA ASN A 102 -46.07 -17.67 -31.06
C ASN A 102 -45.92 -17.65 -29.54
N LYS A 103 -47.04 -17.44 -28.85
CA LYS A 103 -47.13 -17.33 -27.39
C LYS A 103 -47.46 -18.61 -26.71
N PHE A 104 -48.22 -19.49 -27.41
CA PHE A 104 -48.64 -20.79 -26.87
C PHE A 104 -47.78 -21.93 -27.42
N GLU A 105 -47.38 -22.82 -26.50
CA GLU A 105 -46.86 -24.15 -26.81
C GLU A 105 -47.74 -25.20 -26.18
N VAL A 106 -47.78 -26.40 -26.74
CA VAL A 106 -48.62 -27.49 -26.34
C VAL A 106 -47.78 -28.66 -25.87
N LEU A 107 -48.11 -29.22 -24.71
CA LEU A 107 -47.42 -30.37 -24.12
C LEU A 107 -48.44 -31.40 -23.65
N ILE A 108 -48.14 -32.69 -23.87
CA ILE A 108 -48.89 -33.82 -23.34
C ILE A 108 -48.01 -34.58 -22.37
N LEU A 109 -48.49 -34.72 -21.13
CA LEU A 109 -47.75 -35.44 -20.08
C LEU A 109 -48.42 -36.78 -19.81
N SER A 110 -47.64 -37.82 -19.56
CA SER A 110 -48.09 -39.13 -19.07
C SER A 110 -48.67 -39.04 -17.65
N LYS A 111 -49.28 -40.12 -17.18
CA LYS A 111 -49.69 -40.26 -15.76
C LYS A 111 -48.52 -40.07 -14.78
N ASP A 112 -47.35 -40.50 -15.19
CA ASP A 112 -46.12 -40.38 -14.39
C ASP A 112 -45.41 -39.04 -14.58
N LEU A 113 -46.06 -38.08 -15.24
CA LEU A 113 -45.58 -36.71 -15.48
C LEU A 113 -44.32 -36.66 -16.34
N LYS A 114 -44.15 -37.58 -17.29
CA LYS A 114 -43.14 -37.45 -18.37
C LYS A 114 -43.79 -36.76 -19.56
N ILE A 115 -43.07 -35.87 -20.21
CA ILE A 115 -43.53 -35.24 -21.46
C ILE A 115 -43.46 -36.27 -22.58
N GLU A 116 -44.63 -36.73 -23.06
CA GLU A 116 -44.74 -37.71 -24.13
C GLU A 116 -44.77 -37.06 -25.50
N ASP A 117 -45.39 -35.89 -25.61
CA ASP A 117 -45.48 -35.14 -26.86
C ASP A 117 -45.40 -33.63 -26.55
N SER A 118 -44.78 -32.87 -27.44
CA SER A 118 -44.58 -31.43 -27.26
C SER A 118 -44.37 -30.74 -28.58
N SER A 119 -44.95 -29.56 -28.74
CA SER A 119 -44.62 -28.62 -29.80
C SER A 119 -43.24 -28.00 -29.66
N ILE A 120 -42.52 -28.28 -28.58
CA ILE A 120 -41.11 -28.02 -28.35
C ILE A 120 -40.38 -29.35 -28.28
N PHE A 121 -39.72 -29.74 -29.38
CA PHE A 121 -39.07 -31.06 -29.51
C PHE A 121 -38.06 -31.38 -28.38
N THR A 122 -37.36 -30.36 -27.88
CA THR A 122 -36.36 -30.54 -26.80
C THR A 122 -36.98 -30.95 -25.46
N ASP A 123 -38.27 -30.73 -25.25
CA ASP A 123 -38.95 -31.02 -23.98
C ASP A 123 -39.39 -32.49 -23.90
N ILE A 124 -39.50 -33.20 -25.02
CA ILE A 124 -39.94 -34.59 -25.07
C ILE A 124 -39.03 -35.50 -24.26
N GLY A 125 -39.60 -36.31 -23.39
CA GLY A 125 -38.91 -37.22 -22.48
C GLY A 125 -38.45 -36.57 -21.15
N SER A 126 -38.68 -35.27 -20.95
CA SER A 126 -38.42 -34.62 -19.67
C SER A 126 -39.33 -35.17 -18.58
N ASP A 127 -38.79 -35.40 -17.38
CA ASP A 127 -39.48 -35.97 -16.23
C ASP A 127 -39.85 -34.84 -15.25
N LEU A 128 -41.19 -34.69 -15.03
CA LEU A 128 -41.77 -33.69 -14.12
C LEU A 128 -42.37 -34.35 -12.88
N SER A 129 -42.03 -35.62 -12.56
CA SER A 129 -42.62 -36.41 -11.46
C SER A 129 -42.47 -35.71 -10.08
N LEU A 130 -41.52 -34.83 -9.90
CA LEU A 130 -41.39 -34.00 -8.69
C LEU A 130 -42.56 -33.06 -8.46
N LEU A 131 -43.24 -32.66 -9.52
CA LEU A 131 -44.44 -31.82 -9.44
C LEU A 131 -45.71 -32.64 -9.12
N LYS A 132 -45.57 -33.93 -8.83
CA LYS A 132 -46.71 -34.84 -8.56
C LYS A 132 -47.66 -34.30 -7.51
N LYS A 133 -47.13 -33.66 -6.46
CA LYS A 133 -47.98 -33.03 -5.42
C LYS A 133 -48.87 -31.92 -6.00
N GLN A 134 -48.37 -31.14 -6.91
CA GLN A 134 -49.07 -30.04 -7.56
C GLN A 134 -50.07 -30.55 -8.59
N PHE A 135 -49.77 -31.69 -9.27
CA PHE A 135 -50.66 -32.33 -10.23
C PHE A 135 -51.80 -33.14 -9.58
N LYS A 136 -51.68 -33.48 -8.29
CA LYS A 136 -52.64 -34.22 -7.55
C LYS A 136 -54.08 -33.59 -7.58
N LYS A 137 -54.17 -32.26 -7.63
CA LYS A 137 -55.44 -31.53 -7.73
C LYS A 137 -56.19 -31.78 -9.06
N PHE A 138 -55.49 -32.25 -10.11
CA PHE A 138 -56.07 -32.52 -11.42
C PHE A 138 -56.48 -33.96 -11.57
N GLU A 139 -56.09 -34.90 -10.69
CA GLU A 139 -56.36 -36.33 -10.84
C GLU A 139 -57.86 -36.65 -10.94
N ASN A 140 -58.75 -35.86 -10.32
CA ASN A 140 -60.23 -36.08 -10.31
C ASN A 140 -61.01 -34.82 -10.71
N SER A 141 -60.36 -33.82 -11.32
CA SER A 141 -61.00 -32.55 -11.66
C SER A 141 -60.82 -32.25 -13.16
N LYS A 142 -61.91 -31.78 -13.79
CA LYS A 142 -61.80 -31.18 -15.14
C LYS A 142 -61.47 -29.71 -15.12
N GLU A 143 -61.08 -29.22 -13.98
CA GLU A 143 -60.72 -27.80 -13.81
C GLU A 143 -59.43 -27.46 -14.55
N ILE A 144 -59.45 -26.33 -15.22
CA ILE A 144 -58.23 -25.75 -15.85
C ILE A 144 -57.65 -24.74 -14.89
N ASP A 145 -56.49 -25.04 -14.39
CA ASP A 145 -55.72 -24.08 -13.57
C ASP A 145 -54.61 -23.44 -14.38
N VAL A 146 -54.36 -22.16 -14.13
CA VAL A 146 -53.31 -21.37 -14.78
C VAL A 146 -52.33 -20.95 -13.71
N ALA A 147 -51.14 -21.49 -13.77
CA ALA A 147 -50.06 -21.20 -12.82
C ALA A 147 -49.52 -19.77 -12.97
N ILE A 148 -49.06 -19.22 -11.87
CA ILE A 148 -48.36 -17.94 -11.84
C ILE A 148 -47.14 -17.99 -12.79
N PRO A 149 -46.77 -16.88 -13.49
CA PRO A 149 -45.62 -16.87 -14.39
C PRO A 149 -44.33 -17.22 -13.68
N GLU A 150 -43.59 -18.18 -14.23
CA GLU A 150 -42.21 -18.46 -13.84
C GLU A 150 -41.22 -17.97 -14.89
N TYR A 151 -40.00 -17.66 -14.47
CA TYR A 151 -38.92 -17.31 -15.38
C TYR A 151 -38.22 -18.56 -15.91
N SER A 152 -38.35 -18.80 -17.20
CA SER A 152 -37.61 -19.87 -17.88
C SER A 152 -36.21 -19.45 -18.17
N LEU A 153 -35.20 -20.08 -17.53
CA LEU A 153 -33.79 -19.89 -17.81
C LEU A 153 -33.39 -20.32 -19.23
N GLU A 154 -34.09 -21.30 -19.76
CA GLU A 154 -33.84 -21.84 -21.10
C GLU A 154 -34.27 -20.85 -22.18
N PHE A 155 -35.43 -20.24 -22.04
CA PHE A 155 -36.01 -19.32 -23.02
C PHE A 155 -35.79 -17.86 -22.67
N LEU A 156 -35.18 -17.57 -21.54
CA LEU A 156 -34.93 -16.19 -21.01
C LEU A 156 -36.18 -15.31 -21.03
N LYS A 157 -37.34 -15.89 -20.68
CA LYS A 157 -38.66 -15.21 -20.68
C LYS A 157 -39.55 -15.74 -19.56
N PHE A 158 -40.59 -15.00 -19.21
CA PHE A 158 -41.62 -15.46 -18.32
C PHE A 158 -42.64 -16.34 -19.05
N VAL A 159 -43.05 -17.43 -18.40
CA VAL A 159 -43.99 -18.42 -18.94
C VAL A 159 -45.01 -18.80 -17.87
N SER A 160 -46.29 -18.80 -18.21
CA SER A 160 -47.34 -19.41 -17.39
C SER A 160 -47.78 -20.73 -18.00
N TYR A 161 -48.05 -21.71 -17.16
CA TYR A 161 -48.59 -23.00 -17.58
C TYR A 161 -50.04 -23.12 -17.19
N SER A 162 -50.88 -23.54 -18.15
CA SER A 162 -52.24 -23.99 -17.84
C SER A 162 -52.32 -25.50 -17.97
N THR A 163 -52.93 -26.17 -17.01
CA THR A 163 -52.97 -27.65 -16.92
C THR A 163 -54.35 -28.16 -16.68
N SER A 164 -54.69 -29.28 -17.33
CA SER A 164 -55.92 -30.05 -17.07
C SER A 164 -55.64 -31.53 -17.28
N SER A 165 -56.52 -32.41 -16.68
CA SER A 165 -56.49 -33.85 -16.92
C SER A 165 -57.23 -34.23 -18.21
N LEU A 166 -56.76 -35.29 -18.88
CA LEU A 166 -57.35 -35.92 -20.03
C LEU A 166 -58.11 -37.21 -19.61
N LYS A 167 -59.11 -37.68 -20.42
CA LYS A 167 -59.90 -38.89 -20.14
C LYS A 167 -59.04 -40.15 -19.96
N ASN A 168 -57.86 -40.23 -20.56
CA ASN A 168 -56.94 -41.36 -20.47
C ASN A 168 -55.99 -41.29 -19.27
N GLY A 169 -56.14 -40.29 -18.36
CA GLY A 169 -55.30 -40.07 -17.18
C GLY A 169 -54.01 -39.39 -17.49
N LYS A 170 -53.81 -38.93 -18.72
CA LYS A 170 -52.69 -37.98 -19.09
C LYS A 170 -53.13 -36.58 -18.78
N TYR A 171 -52.19 -35.61 -18.96
CA TYR A 171 -52.43 -34.19 -18.76
C TYR A 171 -52.12 -33.41 -20.04
N LEU A 172 -53.01 -32.47 -20.37
CA LEU A 172 -52.71 -31.41 -21.33
C LEU A 172 -52.15 -30.23 -20.56
N GLN A 173 -51.04 -29.73 -21.04
CA GLN A 173 -50.44 -28.49 -20.52
C GLN A 173 -50.19 -27.53 -21.69
N LEU A 174 -50.61 -26.28 -21.55
CA LEU A 174 -50.22 -25.20 -22.44
C LEU A 174 -49.27 -24.30 -21.72
N SER A 175 -48.21 -23.87 -22.38
CA SER A 175 -47.39 -22.75 -21.92
C SER A 175 -47.76 -21.47 -22.64
N TYR A 176 -47.79 -20.35 -21.92
CA TYR A 176 -48.00 -19.03 -22.47
C TYR A 176 -46.81 -18.13 -22.16
N SER A 177 -46.15 -17.59 -23.20
CA SER A 177 -44.92 -16.79 -23.09
C SER A 177 -45.21 -15.28 -23.07
N TYR A 178 -44.55 -14.56 -22.13
CA TYR A 178 -44.65 -13.12 -22.00
C TYR A 178 -43.43 -12.45 -22.70
N ASN A 179 -43.43 -12.46 -24.04
CA ASN A 179 -42.29 -11.99 -24.86
C ASN A 179 -42.06 -10.49 -24.74
N GLU A 180 -43.08 -9.72 -24.36
CA GLU A 180 -43.04 -8.27 -24.19
C GLU A 180 -42.08 -7.80 -23.12
N PHE A 181 -41.67 -8.64 -22.18
CA PHE A 181 -40.76 -8.29 -21.08
C PHE A 181 -39.28 -8.66 -21.31
N ILE A 182 -38.96 -9.16 -22.50
CA ILE A 182 -37.59 -9.62 -22.82
C ILE A 182 -36.58 -8.46 -22.73
N ASN A 183 -36.96 -7.25 -23.17
CA ASN A 183 -36.08 -6.12 -23.13
C ASN A 183 -35.77 -5.65 -21.71
N GLU A 184 -36.79 -5.54 -20.85
CA GLU A 184 -36.60 -5.19 -19.44
C GLU A 184 -35.78 -6.25 -18.70
N LEU A 185 -35.99 -7.54 -18.99
CA LEU A 185 -35.17 -8.63 -18.47
C LEU A 185 -33.70 -8.47 -18.90
N ARG A 186 -33.49 -8.15 -20.17
CA ARG A 186 -32.13 -7.92 -20.72
C ARG A 186 -31.43 -6.73 -20.03
N GLU A 187 -32.14 -5.62 -19.84
CA GLU A 187 -31.58 -4.46 -19.13
C GLU A 187 -31.15 -4.80 -17.70
N ILE A 188 -31.94 -5.57 -16.96
CA ILE A 188 -31.58 -6.01 -15.61
C ILE A 188 -30.37 -6.93 -15.67
N GLN A 189 -30.34 -7.87 -16.61
CA GLN A 189 -29.23 -8.81 -16.79
C GLN A 189 -27.93 -8.10 -17.17
N GLU A 190 -27.99 -7.12 -18.08
CA GLU A 190 -26.83 -6.32 -18.48
C GLU A 190 -26.32 -5.48 -17.31
N PHE A 191 -27.21 -4.87 -16.54
CA PHE A 191 -26.83 -4.13 -15.34
C PHE A 191 -26.10 -5.03 -14.32
N ILE A 192 -26.63 -6.23 -14.05
CA ILE A 192 -26.00 -7.20 -13.13
C ILE A 192 -24.64 -7.67 -13.69
N ASN A 193 -24.57 -7.97 -14.99
CA ASN A 193 -23.34 -8.44 -15.63
C ASN A 193 -22.24 -7.37 -15.68
N SER A 194 -22.63 -6.12 -15.88
CA SER A 194 -21.70 -4.98 -15.91
C SER A 194 -21.22 -4.54 -14.53
N THR A 195 -21.82 -5.07 -13.46
CA THR A 195 -21.47 -4.73 -12.07
C THR A 195 -20.60 -5.83 -11.45
N PRO A 196 -19.27 -5.69 -11.40
CA PRO A 196 -18.34 -6.77 -11.01
C PRO A 196 -18.54 -7.29 -9.58
N ILE A 197 -19.00 -6.42 -8.68
CA ILE A 197 -19.24 -6.78 -7.27
C ILE A 197 -20.42 -7.74 -7.09
N ILE A 198 -21.34 -7.85 -8.08
CA ILE A 198 -22.48 -8.76 -8.01
C ILE A 198 -22.05 -10.11 -8.55
N ASN A 199 -22.00 -11.11 -7.69
CA ASN A 199 -21.73 -12.49 -8.09
C ASN A 199 -22.97 -13.15 -8.67
N LYS A 200 -24.12 -13.01 -7.99
CA LYS A 200 -25.39 -13.65 -8.37
C LYS A 200 -26.56 -12.83 -7.86
N SER A 201 -27.65 -12.81 -8.63
CA SER A 201 -28.93 -12.28 -8.19
C SER A 201 -30.02 -13.27 -8.56
N ILE A 202 -30.87 -13.65 -7.59
CA ILE A 202 -31.99 -14.54 -7.75
C ILE A 202 -33.19 -13.92 -7.06
N SER A 203 -34.35 -13.98 -7.71
CA SER A 203 -35.60 -13.62 -7.07
C SER A 203 -36.55 -14.80 -7.15
N TYR A 204 -37.24 -15.07 -6.06
CA TYR A 204 -38.23 -16.15 -5.94
C TYR A 204 -39.60 -15.56 -5.75
N ILE A 205 -40.58 -16.08 -6.47
CA ILE A 205 -42.01 -15.87 -6.20
C ILE A 205 -42.47 -17.08 -5.40
N ILE A 206 -42.94 -16.89 -4.20
CA ILE A 206 -43.31 -17.93 -3.27
C ILE A 206 -44.82 -17.79 -3.01
N SER A 207 -45.60 -18.82 -3.29
CA SER A 207 -46.97 -18.95 -2.86
C SER A 207 -47.14 -20.26 -2.11
N ASN A 208 -48.31 -20.51 -1.49
CA ASN A 208 -48.56 -21.68 -0.67
C ASN A 208 -48.29 -23.01 -1.38
N ASP A 209 -48.43 -23.06 -2.71
CA ASP A 209 -48.32 -24.29 -3.51
C ASP A 209 -47.18 -24.26 -4.53
N TYR A 210 -46.43 -23.15 -4.64
CA TYR A 210 -45.49 -22.99 -5.75
C TYR A 210 -44.32 -22.06 -5.40
N ILE A 211 -43.13 -22.46 -5.85
CA ILE A 211 -41.94 -21.60 -5.81
C ILE A 211 -41.39 -21.43 -7.24
N GLY A 212 -41.64 -20.28 -7.83
CA GLY A 212 -41.04 -19.88 -9.09
C GLY A 212 -39.78 -19.08 -8.85
N ASN A 213 -38.84 -19.09 -9.78
CA ASN A 213 -37.64 -18.25 -9.68
C ASN A 213 -37.29 -17.59 -11.02
N PHE A 214 -36.60 -16.49 -10.94
CA PHE A 214 -35.76 -15.97 -12.02
C PHE A 214 -34.37 -15.64 -11.49
N ALA A 215 -33.36 -16.02 -12.25
CA ALA A 215 -31.99 -15.88 -11.84
C ALA A 215 -31.17 -15.17 -12.93
N PHE A 216 -30.34 -14.28 -12.51
CA PHE A 216 -29.37 -13.59 -13.37
C PHE A 216 -27.98 -14.13 -13.06
N LYS A 217 -27.08 -14.07 -14.07
CA LYS A 217 -25.70 -14.57 -13.93
C LYS A 217 -25.58 -16.07 -13.66
N THR A 218 -26.54 -16.87 -14.11
CA THR A 218 -26.46 -18.35 -14.11
C THR A 218 -26.37 -18.87 -15.54
N ILE A 219 -25.58 -19.91 -15.75
CA ILE A 219 -25.51 -20.60 -17.06
C ILE A 219 -26.81 -21.40 -17.21
N PRO A 220 -27.58 -21.21 -18.29
CA PRO A 220 -28.76 -21.98 -18.53
C PRO A 220 -28.44 -23.48 -18.66
N SER A 221 -29.14 -24.34 -17.96
CA SER A 221 -29.07 -25.79 -18.17
C SER A 221 -30.05 -26.20 -19.26
N HIS A 222 -29.60 -26.92 -20.27
CA HIS A 222 -30.44 -27.33 -21.40
C HIS A 222 -31.37 -28.52 -21.08
N LYS A 223 -31.24 -29.16 -19.92
CA LYS A 223 -32.14 -30.21 -19.46
C LYS A 223 -32.50 -29.96 -18.00
N LYS A 224 -33.81 -29.78 -17.74
CA LYS A 224 -34.37 -29.81 -16.38
C LYS A 224 -34.33 -31.26 -15.88
N THR A 225 -33.37 -31.59 -15.05
CA THR A 225 -33.32 -32.89 -14.38
C THR A 225 -34.18 -32.85 -13.12
N ILE A 226 -34.63 -34.04 -12.68
CA ILE A 226 -35.32 -34.20 -11.39
C ILE A 226 -34.50 -33.58 -10.26
N GLU A 227 -33.21 -33.81 -10.26
CA GLU A 227 -32.27 -33.26 -9.26
C GLU A 227 -32.24 -31.72 -9.23
N GLU A 228 -32.40 -31.04 -10.38
CA GLU A 228 -32.47 -29.56 -10.41
C GLU A 228 -33.79 -29.04 -9.82
N LEU A 229 -34.91 -29.72 -10.11
CA LEU A 229 -36.22 -29.38 -9.55
C LEU A 229 -36.26 -29.63 -8.03
N GLU A 230 -35.75 -30.78 -7.57
CA GLU A 230 -35.60 -31.10 -6.14
C GLU A 230 -34.68 -30.08 -5.46
N GLY A 231 -33.57 -29.76 -6.08
CA GLY A 231 -32.65 -28.74 -5.59
C GLY A 231 -33.29 -27.36 -5.43
N ARG A 232 -34.20 -26.98 -6.34
CA ARG A 232 -34.93 -25.70 -6.27
C ARG A 232 -35.97 -25.71 -5.13
N LEU A 233 -36.79 -26.75 -5.02
CA LEU A 233 -37.79 -26.88 -3.98
C LEU A 233 -37.17 -26.96 -2.58
N LYS A 234 -36.15 -27.78 -2.43
CA LYS A 234 -35.36 -27.87 -1.19
C LYS A 234 -34.73 -26.55 -0.80
N LYS A 235 -34.17 -25.86 -1.76
CA LYS A 235 -33.48 -24.55 -1.53
C LYS A 235 -34.49 -23.46 -1.17
N GLY A 236 -35.68 -23.45 -1.74
CA GLY A 236 -36.74 -22.51 -1.39
C GLY A 236 -37.20 -22.68 0.07
N SER A 237 -37.45 -23.92 0.52
CA SER A 237 -37.80 -24.19 1.92
C SER A 237 -36.67 -23.89 2.91
N GLU A 238 -35.40 -24.18 2.53
CA GLU A 238 -34.23 -23.80 3.32
C GLU A 238 -34.08 -22.29 3.46
N LEU A 239 -34.35 -21.55 2.39
CA LEU A 239 -34.24 -20.07 2.37
C LEU A 239 -35.29 -19.41 3.28
N LEU A 240 -36.54 -19.91 3.26
CA LEU A 240 -37.59 -19.46 4.18
C LEU A 240 -37.23 -19.79 5.63
N GLY A 241 -36.61 -20.95 5.87
CA GLY A 241 -36.11 -21.36 7.19
C GLY A 241 -34.98 -20.44 7.70
N VAL A 242 -34.10 -20.01 6.80
CA VAL A 242 -33.00 -19.08 7.13
C VAL A 242 -33.52 -17.70 7.55
N LEU A 243 -34.63 -17.23 6.95
CA LEU A 243 -35.21 -15.93 7.33
C LEU A 243 -35.79 -15.93 8.76
N GLY A 244 -36.22 -17.10 9.27
CA GLY A 244 -36.68 -17.23 10.67
C GLY A 244 -37.74 -16.21 11.09
N GLY A 245 -38.61 -15.77 10.14
CA GLY A 245 -39.60 -14.73 10.34
C GLY A 245 -39.10 -13.28 10.17
N ASN A 246 -37.84 -13.05 9.84
CA ASN A 246 -37.32 -11.73 9.53
C ASN A 246 -37.55 -11.38 8.05
N SER A 247 -37.86 -10.11 7.76
CA SER A 247 -38.02 -9.64 6.39
C SER A 247 -36.67 -9.42 5.67
N TYR A 248 -35.59 -9.23 6.41
CA TYR A 248 -34.22 -9.01 5.88
C TYR A 248 -33.19 -9.77 6.70
N ILE A 249 -32.29 -10.46 6.02
CA ILE A 249 -31.12 -11.12 6.61
C ILE A 249 -29.95 -10.98 5.66
N SER A 250 -28.77 -10.73 6.22
CA SER A 250 -27.52 -10.84 5.47
C SER A 250 -26.41 -11.51 6.29
N TYR A 251 -25.54 -12.25 5.60
CA TYR A 251 -24.41 -12.92 6.24
C TYR A 251 -23.26 -13.13 5.26
N TYR A 252 -22.05 -13.36 5.81
CA TYR A 252 -20.86 -13.68 5.04
C TYR A 252 -20.63 -15.19 4.96
N LYS A 253 -20.27 -15.69 3.79
CA LYS A 253 -19.92 -17.10 3.54
C LYS A 253 -18.68 -17.18 2.66
N THR A 254 -17.80 -18.13 2.95
CA THR A 254 -16.67 -18.45 2.06
C THR A 254 -17.01 -19.68 1.23
N VAL A 255 -16.92 -19.55 -0.09
CA VAL A 255 -17.14 -20.64 -1.06
C VAL A 255 -15.99 -20.60 -2.04
N ASP A 256 -15.32 -21.73 -2.26
CA ASP A 256 -14.18 -21.86 -3.20
C ASP A 256 -13.11 -20.76 -3.00
N ASN A 257 -12.72 -20.52 -1.76
CA ASN A 257 -11.79 -19.46 -1.35
C ASN A 257 -12.23 -18.01 -1.67
N LYS A 258 -13.48 -17.82 -2.09
CA LYS A 258 -14.07 -16.49 -2.29
C LYS A 258 -14.95 -16.13 -1.11
N LYS A 259 -14.74 -14.95 -0.56
CA LYS A 259 -15.61 -14.40 0.47
C LYS A 259 -16.78 -13.72 -0.20
N LEU A 260 -17.98 -14.18 0.13
CA LEU A 260 -19.25 -13.69 -0.41
C LEU A 260 -20.08 -13.07 0.71
N HIS A 261 -20.77 -11.97 0.39
CA HIS A 261 -21.82 -11.40 1.24
C HIS A 261 -23.15 -11.69 0.60
N ILE A 262 -24.02 -12.40 1.31
CA ILE A 262 -25.31 -12.86 0.82
C ILE A 262 -26.39 -12.07 1.56
N ALA A 263 -27.27 -11.41 0.81
CA ALA A 263 -28.36 -10.62 1.35
C ALA A 263 -29.69 -11.13 0.81
N TYR A 264 -30.68 -11.27 1.71
CA TYR A 264 -32.04 -11.67 1.42
C TYR A 264 -33.02 -10.61 1.90
N LEU A 265 -34.09 -10.39 1.11
CA LEU A 265 -35.23 -9.55 1.47
C LEU A 265 -36.51 -10.23 1.05
N LEU A 266 -37.42 -10.44 1.99
CA LEU A 266 -38.75 -10.94 1.75
C LEU A 266 -39.72 -9.75 1.68
N GLN A 267 -40.58 -9.73 0.65
CA GLN A 267 -41.56 -8.69 0.45
C GLN A 267 -42.87 -9.33 -0.02
N ASN A 268 -44.01 -8.91 0.50
CA ASN A 268 -45.30 -9.34 0.00
C ASN A 268 -45.51 -8.93 -1.46
N SER A 269 -46.13 -9.76 -2.22
CA SER A 269 -46.51 -9.43 -3.59
C SER A 269 -47.52 -8.29 -3.60
N PRO A 270 -47.32 -7.26 -4.47
CA PRO A 270 -48.28 -6.15 -4.55
C PRO A 270 -49.62 -6.51 -5.23
N ILE A 271 -49.75 -7.74 -5.77
CA ILE A 271 -50.90 -8.14 -6.60
C ILE A 271 -51.62 -9.38 -6.06
N TYR A 272 -50.90 -10.26 -5.38
CA TYR A 272 -51.43 -11.50 -4.82
C TYR A 272 -51.19 -11.52 -3.31
N ASP A 273 -52.30 -11.58 -2.53
CA ASP A 273 -52.23 -11.60 -1.05
C ASP A 273 -51.52 -12.83 -0.49
N ASP A 274 -51.49 -13.93 -1.26
CA ASP A 274 -50.92 -15.23 -0.85
C ASP A 274 -49.52 -15.48 -1.44
N ALA A 275 -48.90 -14.48 -2.11
CA ALA A 275 -47.60 -14.63 -2.70
C ALA A 275 -46.58 -13.63 -2.08
N GLU A 276 -45.40 -14.13 -1.83
CA GLU A 276 -44.24 -13.34 -1.37
C GLU A 276 -43.16 -13.36 -2.42
N ILE A 277 -42.38 -12.30 -2.46
CA ILE A 277 -41.21 -12.17 -3.34
C ILE A 277 -39.97 -12.14 -2.47
N LEU A 278 -39.08 -13.13 -2.65
CA LEU A 278 -37.80 -13.20 -1.98
C LEU A 278 -36.70 -12.79 -2.95
N PHE A 279 -36.04 -11.67 -2.64
CA PHE A 279 -34.85 -11.23 -3.35
C PHE A 279 -33.61 -11.78 -2.66
N CYS A 280 -32.70 -12.36 -3.45
CA CYS A 280 -31.41 -12.85 -2.99
C CYS A 280 -30.31 -12.25 -3.88
N ILE A 281 -29.40 -11.51 -3.30
CA ILE A 281 -28.24 -10.96 -4.00
C ILE A 281 -26.98 -11.42 -3.30
N VAL A 282 -26.04 -11.91 -4.08
CA VAL A 282 -24.73 -12.38 -3.63
C VAL A 282 -23.67 -11.43 -4.14
N PHE A 283 -22.98 -10.78 -3.23
CA PHE A 283 -21.89 -9.87 -3.53
C PHE A 283 -20.53 -10.57 -3.39
N ASP A 284 -19.59 -10.25 -4.30
CA ASP A 284 -18.22 -10.71 -4.25
C ASP A 284 -17.36 -9.71 -3.43
N GLU A 285 -16.80 -10.19 -2.33
CA GLU A 285 -15.98 -9.38 -1.42
C GLU A 285 -14.49 -9.32 -1.82
N ASN A 286 -14.09 -9.93 -2.94
CA ASN A 286 -12.66 -10.00 -3.30
C ASN A 286 -12.03 -8.63 -3.54
N GLN A 287 -12.77 -7.69 -4.12
CA GLN A 287 -12.27 -6.32 -4.31
C GLN A 287 -12.07 -5.63 -2.96
N PHE A 288 -13.07 -5.68 -2.08
CA PHE A 288 -12.96 -5.14 -0.72
C PHE A 288 -11.79 -5.74 0.05
N MET A 289 -11.58 -7.07 -0.05
CA MET A 289 -10.45 -7.74 0.61
C MET A 289 -9.10 -7.29 0.05
N ARG A 290 -9.00 -7.04 -1.26
CA ARG A 290 -7.79 -6.46 -1.86
C ARG A 290 -7.53 -5.05 -1.35
N ASP A 291 -8.55 -4.20 -1.28
CA ASP A 291 -8.43 -2.82 -0.80
C ASP A 291 -7.93 -2.78 0.66
N ILE A 292 -8.45 -3.67 1.52
CA ILE A 292 -7.96 -3.83 2.89
C ILE A 292 -6.50 -4.33 2.93
N LEU A 293 -6.14 -5.27 2.05
CA LEU A 293 -4.75 -5.74 1.96
C LEU A 293 -3.81 -4.62 1.51
N TYR A 294 -4.19 -3.84 0.50
CA TYR A 294 -3.41 -2.68 0.04
C TYR A 294 -3.26 -1.64 1.16
N LEU A 295 -4.34 -1.34 1.89
CA LEU A 295 -4.26 -0.43 3.04
C LEU A 295 -3.27 -0.93 4.10
N LYS A 296 -3.26 -2.22 4.41
CA LYS A 296 -2.29 -2.84 5.34
C LYS A 296 -0.86 -2.66 4.86
N LEU A 297 -0.59 -2.98 3.58
CA LEU A 297 0.74 -2.86 3.00
C LEU A 297 1.21 -1.40 2.98
N VAL A 298 0.38 -0.48 2.53
CA VAL A 298 0.71 0.95 2.52
C VAL A 298 1.00 1.46 3.93
N SER A 299 0.15 1.15 4.91
CA SER A 299 0.36 1.57 6.30
C SER A 299 1.66 1.02 6.88
N PHE A 300 2.02 -0.23 6.57
CA PHE A 300 3.28 -0.85 6.97
C PHE A 300 4.49 -0.13 6.37
N PHE A 301 4.47 0.17 5.07
CA PHE A 301 5.57 0.89 4.43
C PHE A 301 5.69 2.34 4.91
N VAL A 302 4.58 3.03 5.14
CA VAL A 302 4.56 4.37 5.74
C VAL A 302 5.19 4.34 7.13
N PHE A 303 4.86 3.34 7.95
CA PHE A 303 5.48 3.19 9.27
C PHE A 303 7.00 2.98 9.18
N ILE A 304 7.47 2.08 8.31
CA ILE A 304 8.91 1.82 8.14
C ILE A 304 9.63 3.08 7.66
N ALA A 305 9.10 3.78 6.65
CA ALA A 305 9.70 5.00 6.12
C ALA A 305 9.79 6.10 7.19
N GLY A 306 8.71 6.31 7.95
CA GLY A 306 8.68 7.29 9.02
C GLY A 306 9.62 6.94 10.18
N ALA A 307 9.63 5.69 10.63
CA ALA A 307 10.56 5.23 11.67
C ALA A 307 12.03 5.40 11.23
N THR A 308 12.34 5.10 9.97
CA THR A 308 13.68 5.30 9.40
C THR A 308 14.04 6.78 9.37
N ALA A 309 13.14 7.67 8.95
CA ALA A 309 13.34 9.11 8.96
C ALA A 309 13.59 9.65 10.38
N ILE A 310 12.81 9.21 11.36
CA ILE A 310 12.99 9.57 12.77
C ILE A 310 14.38 9.10 13.27
N TYR A 311 14.79 7.87 12.93
CA TYR A 311 16.11 7.34 13.29
C TYR A 311 17.24 8.14 12.64
N LEU A 312 17.16 8.47 11.36
CA LEU A 312 18.17 9.25 10.65
C LEU A 312 18.31 10.66 11.21
N THR A 313 17.21 11.35 11.45
CA THR A 313 17.22 12.70 12.06
C THR A 313 17.81 12.67 13.46
N TYR A 314 17.47 11.65 14.26
CA TYR A 314 18.09 11.44 15.56
C TYR A 314 19.61 11.24 15.45
N LYS A 315 20.07 10.37 14.54
CA LYS A 315 21.51 10.11 14.31
C LYS A 315 22.26 11.37 13.89
N LEU A 316 21.69 12.17 12.99
CA LEU A 316 22.29 13.42 12.54
C LEU A 316 22.41 14.43 13.69
N ARG A 317 21.36 14.64 14.47
CA ARG A 317 21.38 15.53 15.65
C ARG A 317 22.39 15.09 16.70
N THR A 318 22.48 13.79 16.97
CA THR A 318 23.47 13.25 17.93
C THR A 318 24.89 13.49 17.44
N LYS A 319 25.15 13.31 16.14
CA LYS A 319 26.46 13.58 15.54
C LYS A 319 26.81 15.09 15.64
N GLU A 320 25.89 15.97 15.35
CA GLU A 320 26.07 17.43 15.45
C GLU A 320 26.37 17.85 16.90
N LEU A 321 25.60 17.35 17.85
CA LEU A 321 25.86 17.61 19.28
C LEU A 321 27.26 17.15 19.69
N LEU A 322 27.67 15.93 19.27
CA LEU A 322 29.00 15.42 19.59
C LEU A 322 30.13 16.28 19.00
N LEU A 323 29.95 16.75 17.76
CA LEU A 323 30.91 17.68 17.13
C LEU A 323 30.98 18.99 17.90
N ASN A 324 29.85 19.58 18.26
CA ASN A 324 29.80 20.80 19.03
C ASN A 324 30.45 20.66 20.44
N TYR A 325 30.25 19.52 21.10
CA TYR A 325 30.90 19.22 22.37
C TYR A 325 32.44 19.09 22.19
N LYS A 326 32.86 18.37 21.15
CA LYS A 326 34.30 18.23 20.81
C LYS A 326 34.96 19.60 20.56
N ASP A 327 34.29 20.46 19.78
CA ASP A 327 34.80 21.80 19.47
C ASP A 327 34.90 22.67 20.74
N LYS A 328 33.90 22.68 21.57
CA LYS A 328 33.92 23.39 22.86
C LYS A 328 35.01 22.87 23.81
N PHE A 329 35.16 21.52 23.88
CA PHE A 329 36.21 20.91 24.69
C PHE A 329 37.60 21.32 24.23
N ILE A 330 37.86 21.28 22.91
CA ILE A 330 39.17 21.72 22.35
C ILE A 330 39.41 23.20 22.63
N ALA A 331 38.41 24.08 22.40
CA ALA A 331 38.55 25.50 22.65
C ALA A 331 38.89 25.81 24.12
N HIS A 332 38.19 25.14 25.04
CA HIS A 332 38.45 25.27 26.47
C HIS A 332 39.84 24.75 26.85
N SER A 333 40.24 23.57 26.37
CA SER A 333 41.55 22.99 26.63
C SER A 333 42.70 23.90 26.10
N ILE A 334 42.52 24.50 24.92
CA ILE A 334 43.43 25.48 24.36
C ILE A 334 43.62 26.66 25.33
N HIS A 335 42.52 27.19 25.88
CA HIS A 335 42.60 28.35 26.78
C HIS A 335 43.27 28.02 28.12
N GLU A 336 42.95 26.84 28.68
CA GLU A 336 43.54 26.36 29.93
C GLU A 336 45.04 26.05 29.86
N ILE A 337 45.58 25.67 28.69
CA ILE A 337 46.98 25.40 28.48
C ILE A 337 47.77 26.73 28.28
N LYS A 338 47.18 27.71 27.60
CA LYS A 338 47.84 28.98 27.29
C LYS A 338 48.32 29.71 28.55
N THR A 339 47.48 29.75 29.57
CA THR A 339 47.77 30.51 30.81
C THR A 339 49.02 30.00 31.55
N PRO A 340 49.15 28.71 31.93
CA PRO A 340 50.34 28.20 32.61
C PRO A 340 51.58 28.27 31.71
N LEU A 341 51.46 28.08 30.40
CA LEU A 341 52.56 28.21 29.49
C LEU A 341 53.14 29.63 29.49
N SER A 342 52.28 30.65 29.38
CA SER A 342 52.68 32.05 29.45
C SER A 342 53.38 32.40 30.79
N ILE A 343 52.85 31.88 31.92
CA ILE A 343 53.46 32.11 33.25
C ILE A 343 54.87 31.50 33.29
N ILE A 344 55.07 30.28 32.79
CA ILE A 344 56.38 29.61 32.79
C ILE A 344 57.36 30.40 31.89
N THR A 345 56.92 30.82 30.70
CA THR A 345 57.72 31.60 29.75
C THR A 345 58.21 32.90 30.40
N ILE A 346 57.34 33.67 31.05
CA ILE A 346 57.69 34.94 31.73
C ILE A 346 58.69 34.69 32.87
N ASN A 347 58.51 33.62 33.66
CA ASN A 347 59.47 33.33 34.75
C ASN A 347 60.84 32.93 34.24
N ILE A 348 60.92 32.19 33.13
CA ILE A 348 62.18 31.85 32.51
C ILE A 348 62.89 33.12 32.00
N GLN A 349 62.16 33.97 31.29
CA GLN A 349 62.75 35.30 30.80
C GLN A 349 63.19 36.17 31.93
N LEU A 350 62.45 36.21 33.06
CA LEU A 350 62.82 36.97 34.23
C LEU A 350 64.11 36.38 34.86
N ARG A 351 64.20 35.06 34.95
CA ARG A 351 65.42 34.39 35.48
C ARG A 351 66.67 34.69 34.61
N GLU A 352 66.50 34.57 33.29
CA GLU A 352 67.58 34.91 32.33
C GLU A 352 68.07 36.36 32.52
N LYS A 353 67.17 37.31 32.73
CA LYS A 353 67.46 38.70 32.95
C LYS A 353 68.19 38.99 34.27
N LEU A 354 67.88 38.25 35.33
CA LEU A 354 68.42 38.46 36.67
C LEU A 354 69.76 37.73 36.90
N TYR A 355 69.90 36.50 36.35
CA TYR A 355 71.03 35.62 36.66
C TYR A 355 71.90 35.25 35.45
N GLY A 356 71.50 35.71 34.26
CA GLY A 356 72.16 35.35 33.02
C GLY A 356 71.78 34.01 32.48
N ASP A 357 72.27 33.63 31.31
CA ASP A 357 72.05 32.40 30.60
C ASP A 357 72.84 31.22 31.21
N ASP A 358 72.16 30.15 31.56
CA ASP A 358 72.76 28.84 31.87
C ASP A 358 72.25 27.72 30.95
N LYS A 359 73.01 26.62 30.92
CA LYS A 359 72.68 25.45 30.06
C LYS A 359 71.27 24.85 30.32
N TYR A 360 70.81 24.92 31.56
CA TYR A 360 69.52 24.35 31.93
C TYR A 360 68.36 25.27 31.54
N THR A 361 68.55 26.61 31.76
CA THR A 361 67.57 27.61 31.37
C THR A 361 67.34 27.59 29.84
N LYS A 362 68.46 27.51 29.06
CA LYS A 362 68.33 27.34 27.59
C LYS A 362 67.58 26.11 27.16
N LYS A 363 67.76 24.95 27.84
CA LYS A 363 67.00 23.72 27.55
C LYS A 363 65.56 23.87 27.88
N ILE A 364 65.17 24.52 28.98
CA ILE A 364 63.76 24.74 29.35
C ILE A 364 63.12 25.72 28.35
N ASP A 365 63.77 26.81 27.97
CA ASP A 365 63.29 27.77 26.95
C ASP A 365 63.04 27.07 25.60
N GLY A 366 63.98 26.21 25.15
CA GLY A 366 63.78 25.42 23.93
C GLY A 366 62.66 24.49 24.00
N ALA A 367 62.44 23.83 25.17
CA ALA A 367 61.26 22.93 25.38
C ALA A 367 59.95 23.72 25.41
N LEU A 368 59.92 24.89 26.04
CA LEU A 368 58.77 25.79 26.07
C LEU A 368 58.38 26.26 24.68
N LYS A 369 59.36 26.75 23.87
CA LYS A 369 59.13 27.15 22.49
C LYS A 369 58.59 26.00 21.63
N THR A 370 59.03 24.76 21.86
CA THR A 370 58.50 23.60 21.19
C THR A 370 57.02 23.33 21.58
N LEU A 371 56.70 23.53 22.86
CA LEU A 371 55.33 23.38 23.37
C LEU A 371 54.42 24.51 22.85
N GLU A 372 54.90 25.76 22.81
CA GLU A 372 54.21 26.90 22.21
C GLU A 372 53.87 26.64 20.74
N ASN A 373 54.80 26.16 19.94
CA ASN A 373 54.56 25.81 18.55
C ASN A 373 53.47 24.72 18.41
N SER A 374 53.55 23.67 19.23
CA SER A 374 52.51 22.61 19.20
C SER A 374 51.14 23.12 19.61
N TYR A 375 51.09 24.04 20.57
CA TYR A 375 49.87 24.70 21.00
C TYR A 375 49.28 25.59 19.89
N GLU A 376 50.12 26.41 19.23
CA GLU A 376 49.71 27.24 18.10
C GLU A 376 49.22 26.41 16.93
N ASP A 377 49.81 25.25 16.65
CA ASP A 377 49.34 24.30 15.66
C ASP A 377 47.95 23.79 15.96
N MET A 378 47.70 23.39 17.21
CA MET A 378 46.39 22.93 17.66
C MET A 378 45.33 24.04 17.56
N THR A 379 45.69 25.27 17.95
CA THR A 379 44.83 26.45 17.86
C THR A 379 44.44 26.74 16.40
N PHE A 380 45.44 26.76 15.53
CA PHE A 380 45.16 26.99 14.10
C PHE A 380 44.23 25.91 13.48
N LEU A 381 44.51 24.65 13.71
CA LEU A 381 43.67 23.56 13.21
C LEU A 381 42.20 23.68 13.67
N HIS A 382 41.99 24.30 14.83
CA HIS A 382 40.66 24.55 15.36
C HIS A 382 40.00 25.81 14.77
N THR A 383 40.78 26.83 14.43
CA THR A 383 40.29 28.16 14.04
C THR A 383 40.36 28.45 12.55
N LYS A 384 41.13 27.69 11.76
CA LYS A 384 41.42 27.95 10.34
C LYS A 384 40.18 28.15 9.46
N ASP A 385 39.10 27.46 9.74
CA ASP A 385 37.83 27.52 8.97
C ASP A 385 36.88 28.64 9.52
N LYS A 386 37.33 29.38 10.56
CA LYS A 386 36.52 30.40 11.27
C LYS A 386 37.07 31.80 11.18
N ILE A 387 38.31 31.98 10.69
CA ILE A 387 39.02 33.26 10.66
C ILE A 387 39.45 33.56 9.22
N GLU A 388 39.03 34.72 8.72
CA GLU A 388 39.58 35.28 7.50
C GLU A 388 40.86 36.04 7.84
N TYR A 389 41.95 35.66 7.22
CA TYR A 389 43.24 36.27 7.45
C TYR A 389 43.48 37.43 6.46
N GLU A 390 43.93 38.57 6.97
CA GLU A 390 44.29 39.74 6.16
C GLU A 390 45.49 39.42 5.25
N ILE A 391 45.36 39.70 3.96
CA ILE A 391 46.44 39.54 2.97
C ILE A 391 47.20 40.86 2.86
N VAL A 392 48.49 40.83 3.19
CA VAL A 392 49.37 41.97 3.16
C VAL A 392 50.64 41.65 2.37
N GLU A 393 51.30 42.67 1.90
CA GLU A 393 52.66 42.56 1.29
C GLU A 393 53.69 42.38 2.38
N ILE A 394 54.49 41.32 2.33
CA ILE A 394 55.43 40.95 3.40
C ILE A 394 56.86 40.95 2.87
N ASN A 395 57.79 41.64 3.57
CA ASN A 395 59.19 41.44 3.32
C ASN A 395 59.66 40.08 3.79
N LEU A 396 59.79 39.12 2.85
CA LEU A 396 60.07 37.72 3.15
C LEU A 396 61.41 37.53 3.86
N GLN A 397 62.52 38.25 3.43
CA GLN A 397 63.82 38.15 4.07
C GLN A 397 63.74 38.52 5.54
N LYS A 398 63.09 39.64 5.87
CA LYS A 398 62.97 40.11 7.27
C LYS A 398 62.12 39.17 8.10
N ALA A 399 61.06 38.57 7.49
CA ALA A 399 60.25 37.57 8.14
C ALA A 399 61.04 36.29 8.47
N LEU A 400 61.88 35.83 7.52
CA LEU A 400 62.75 34.68 7.70
C LEU A 400 63.81 34.92 8.77
N GLU A 401 64.48 36.09 8.78
CA GLU A 401 65.45 36.48 9.80
C GLU A 401 64.86 36.38 11.21
N ASN A 402 63.64 36.90 11.40
CA ASN A 402 62.91 36.80 12.67
C ASN A 402 62.62 35.37 13.09
N ARG A 403 62.21 34.55 12.15
CA ARG A 403 61.90 33.15 12.43
C ARG A 403 63.10 32.28 12.69
N VAL A 404 64.17 32.51 11.95
CA VAL A 404 65.50 31.90 12.19
C VAL A 404 66.04 32.26 13.58
N LYS A 405 65.95 33.52 13.98
CA LYS A 405 66.30 33.94 15.33
C LYS A 405 65.51 33.25 16.42
N TYR A 406 64.23 33.08 16.21
CA TYR A 406 63.32 32.33 17.13
C TYR A 406 63.73 30.87 17.24
N PHE A 407 63.91 30.17 16.10
CA PHE A 407 64.22 28.75 16.06
C PHE A 407 65.69 28.40 16.36
N SER A 408 66.63 29.37 16.31
CA SER A 408 68.05 29.08 16.62
C SER A 408 68.26 28.55 18.03
N THR A 409 67.53 29.07 19.02
CA THR A 409 67.57 28.55 20.41
C THR A 409 67.08 27.09 20.47
N ILE A 410 66.03 26.71 19.73
CA ILE A 410 65.54 25.36 19.67
C ILE A 410 66.54 24.43 18.99
N ALA A 411 67.12 24.86 17.90
CA ALA A 411 68.13 24.12 17.12
C ALA A 411 69.42 23.90 17.94
N ASP A 412 69.93 24.92 18.60
CA ASP A 412 71.11 24.87 19.45
C ASP A 412 70.89 23.86 20.61
N CYS A 413 69.75 23.87 21.26
CA CYS A 413 69.36 22.88 22.29
C CYS A 413 69.39 21.46 21.80
N GLN A 414 69.21 21.25 20.51
CA GLN A 414 69.25 19.94 19.85
C GLN A 414 70.55 19.68 19.10
N ASN A 415 71.60 20.46 19.34
CA ASN A 415 72.91 20.41 18.68
C ASN A 415 72.84 20.52 17.15
N ARG A 416 72.05 21.45 16.65
CA ARG A 416 71.91 21.77 15.22
C ARG A 416 72.08 23.26 15.01
N LYS A 417 72.53 23.69 13.80
CA LYS A 417 72.63 25.09 13.44
C LYS A 417 71.69 25.46 12.32
N ILE A 418 71.15 26.68 12.32
CA ILE A 418 70.34 27.22 11.23
C ILE A 418 71.05 28.35 10.59
N GLU A 419 71.17 28.37 9.27
CA GLU A 419 71.80 29.41 8.47
C GLU A 419 70.79 29.92 7.42
N LEU A 420 70.67 31.27 7.31
CA LEU A 420 69.82 31.89 6.29
C LEU A 420 70.73 32.50 5.20
N ILE A 421 70.50 32.13 3.96
CA ILE A 421 71.19 32.62 2.78
C ILE A 421 70.14 33.30 1.88
N ALA A 422 70.12 34.63 1.88
CA ALA A 422 69.16 35.38 1.05
C ALA A 422 69.99 36.15 -0.04
N TYR A 423 69.66 35.80 -1.30
CA TYR A 423 70.33 36.46 -2.47
C TYR A 423 69.57 37.69 -2.93
N ASN A 424 68.25 37.78 -2.67
CA ASN A 424 67.40 38.90 -3.05
C ASN A 424 66.23 39.07 -2.07
N ASN A 425 65.63 40.24 -2.04
CA ASN A 425 64.36 40.46 -1.33
C ASN A 425 63.21 40.12 -2.20
N PHE A 426 62.20 39.45 -1.58
CA PHE A 426 60.90 39.09 -2.20
C PHE A 426 59.76 39.55 -1.31
N TYR A 427 58.71 40.08 -1.94
CA TYR A 427 57.57 40.67 -1.25
C TYR A 427 56.27 39.94 -1.65
N PRO A 428 55.98 38.73 -1.13
CA PRO A 428 54.74 38.02 -1.44
C PRO A 428 53.54 38.70 -0.80
N LYS A 429 52.40 38.68 -1.52
CA LYS A 429 51.08 39.06 -0.98
C LYS A 429 50.39 37.82 -0.40
N MET A 430 50.40 37.72 0.91
CA MET A 430 49.78 36.60 1.64
C MET A 430 49.52 36.97 3.10
N SER A 431 48.85 36.10 3.85
CA SER A 431 48.68 36.28 5.28
C SER A 431 50.03 36.09 6.02
N LYS A 432 50.39 37.05 6.89
CA LYS A 432 51.56 36.95 7.76
C LYS A 432 51.52 35.72 8.67
N ILE A 433 50.30 35.33 9.12
CA ILE A 433 50.12 34.19 9.99
C ILE A 433 50.37 32.90 9.21
N GLU A 434 49.84 32.79 8.00
CA GLU A 434 50.03 31.62 7.15
C GLU A 434 51.50 31.49 6.70
N LEU A 435 52.17 32.62 6.36
CA LEU A 435 53.58 32.62 6.03
C LEU A 435 54.42 32.10 7.19
N ASN A 436 54.23 32.68 8.39
CA ASN A 436 54.95 32.23 9.57
C ASN A 436 54.77 30.73 9.81
N ARG A 437 53.55 30.22 9.71
CA ARG A 437 53.29 28.80 9.89
C ARG A 437 53.93 27.90 8.83
N LEU A 438 53.93 28.35 7.58
CA LEU A 438 54.61 27.62 6.51
C LEU A 438 56.13 27.53 6.82
N VAL A 439 56.72 28.62 7.24
CA VAL A 439 58.15 28.69 7.59
C VAL A 439 58.44 27.84 8.85
N ASP A 440 57.63 28.01 9.89
CA ASP A 440 57.80 27.36 11.17
C ASP A 440 57.66 25.82 11.06
N ASN A 441 56.70 25.35 10.29
CA ASN A 441 56.51 23.91 10.04
C ASN A 441 57.73 23.31 9.32
N ASN A 442 58.28 24.01 8.33
CA ASN A 442 59.46 23.54 7.61
C ASN A 442 60.70 23.56 8.49
N ILE A 443 60.96 24.65 9.25
CA ILE A 443 62.11 24.75 10.18
C ILE A 443 61.99 23.69 11.28
N SER A 444 60.80 23.54 11.91
CA SER A 444 60.56 22.56 12.97
C SER A 444 60.78 21.12 12.48
N ASN A 445 60.31 20.80 11.27
CA ASN A 445 60.55 19.51 10.65
C ASN A 445 62.04 19.32 10.34
N ALA A 446 62.73 20.33 9.80
CA ALA A 446 64.15 20.25 9.54
C ALA A 446 64.98 20.03 10.84
N ILE A 447 64.64 20.73 11.92
CA ILE A 447 65.25 20.49 13.24
C ILE A 447 65.01 19.09 13.72
N LYS A 448 63.77 18.60 13.65
CA LYS A 448 63.35 17.30 14.16
C LYS A 448 64.00 16.12 13.43
N TYR A 449 64.10 16.18 12.11
CA TYR A 449 64.51 15.07 11.27
C TYR A 449 65.96 15.14 10.75
N SER A 450 66.70 16.25 10.98
CA SER A 450 68.06 16.32 10.60
C SER A 450 69.00 15.59 11.57
N ASN A 451 70.20 15.24 11.10
CA ASN A 451 71.24 14.60 11.91
C ASN A 451 71.77 15.57 12.98
N ILE A 452 72.14 15.03 14.14
CA ILE A 452 72.79 15.80 15.20
C ILE A 452 74.15 16.37 14.67
N GLY A 453 74.44 17.65 14.96
CA GLY A 453 75.64 18.35 14.48
C GLY A 453 75.51 18.88 13.06
N SER A 454 74.39 18.72 12.36
CA SER A 454 74.20 19.22 11.02
C SER A 454 73.73 20.68 10.99
N THR A 455 74.01 21.37 9.86
CA THR A 455 73.48 22.69 9.56
C THR A 455 72.25 22.59 8.68
N ILE A 456 71.19 23.32 9.04
CA ILE A 456 69.99 23.50 8.28
C ILE A 456 70.10 24.79 7.51
N SER A 457 70.09 24.76 6.18
CA SER A 457 70.26 25.97 5.34
C SER A 457 68.92 26.37 4.77
N ILE A 458 68.50 27.61 4.99
CA ILE A 458 67.31 28.24 4.43
C ILE A 458 67.75 29.15 3.33
N ILE A 459 67.37 28.90 2.10
CA ILE A 459 67.90 29.65 0.92
C ILE A 459 66.72 30.38 0.27
N LEU A 460 66.86 31.71 0.15
CA LEU A 460 65.91 32.55 -0.60
C LEU A 460 66.61 33.04 -1.88
N LYS A 461 66.14 32.56 -3.02
CA LYS A 461 66.71 32.94 -4.33
C LYS A 461 65.58 32.93 -5.39
N ASP A 462 65.48 33.95 -6.21
CA ASP A 462 64.59 34.04 -7.38
C ASP A 462 63.14 33.73 -7.07
N ASN A 463 62.62 34.26 -5.97
CA ASN A 463 61.22 33.96 -5.47
C ASN A 463 61.01 32.52 -5.02
N ILE A 464 62.03 31.71 -4.88
CA ILE A 464 62.00 30.33 -4.38
C ILE A 464 62.60 30.34 -2.97
N LEU A 465 61.85 29.70 -2.04
CA LEU A 465 62.26 29.44 -0.67
C LEU A 465 62.53 27.94 -0.50
N GLU A 466 63.77 27.58 -0.22
CA GLU A 466 64.25 26.24 -0.02
C GLU A 466 64.72 25.98 1.41
N PHE A 467 64.41 24.81 1.93
CA PHE A 467 64.81 24.30 3.24
C PHE A 467 65.69 23.05 3.02
N HIS A 468 67.00 23.18 3.30
CA HIS A 468 67.93 22.06 3.14
C HIS A 468 68.36 21.53 4.50
N SER A 469 68.21 20.23 4.71
CA SER A 469 68.67 19.53 5.92
C SER A 469 69.20 18.12 5.58
N LYS A 470 70.19 17.68 6.33
CA LYS A 470 70.81 16.36 6.19
C LYS A 470 70.16 15.45 7.22
N GLY A 471 69.33 14.44 6.80
CA GLY A 471 68.65 13.53 7.66
C GLY A 471 68.43 12.15 7.01
N ALA A 472 67.63 11.34 7.62
CA ALA A 472 67.25 10.05 7.04
C ALA A 472 66.52 10.23 5.70
N LYS A 473 66.76 9.32 4.75
CA LYS A 473 66.08 9.33 3.45
C LYS A 473 64.57 9.06 3.61
N ILE A 474 63.78 9.89 3.00
CA ILE A 474 62.31 9.71 2.95
C ILE A 474 62.00 8.61 1.92
N GLU A 475 61.42 7.52 2.33
CA GLU A 475 61.10 6.38 1.45
C GLU A 475 59.83 6.63 0.60
N ASN A 476 58.83 7.30 1.18
CA ASN A 476 57.58 7.63 0.47
C ASN A 476 57.26 9.14 0.50
N PRO A 477 57.86 9.95 -0.38
CA PRO A 477 57.64 11.41 -0.40
C PRO A 477 56.17 11.82 -0.59
N LYS A 478 55.42 11.08 -1.36
CA LYS A 478 53.96 11.34 -1.58
C LYS A 478 53.11 10.98 -0.37
N GLY A 479 53.60 10.09 0.47
CA GLY A 479 52.85 9.61 1.66
C GLY A 479 52.83 10.63 2.80
N ILE A 480 53.90 11.44 2.95
CA ILE A 480 54.01 12.43 4.04
C ILE A 480 53.03 13.59 3.95
N PHE A 481 52.48 13.88 2.76
CA PHE A 481 51.44 14.89 2.57
C PHE A 481 50.03 14.41 2.96
N LYS A 482 49.85 13.09 3.29
CA LYS A 482 48.55 12.59 3.75
C LYS A 482 48.36 12.93 5.22
N LYS A 483 47.21 13.50 5.55
CA LYS A 483 46.82 13.87 6.92
C LYS A 483 46.97 12.68 7.86
N TYR A 484 47.66 12.87 9.01
CA TYR A 484 47.91 11.85 10.04
C TYR A 484 48.85 10.68 9.65
N LYS A 485 49.53 10.73 8.50
CA LYS A 485 50.61 9.75 8.21
C LYS A 485 51.95 10.29 8.68
N ARG A 486 52.65 9.47 9.43
CA ARG A 486 54.08 9.65 9.80
C ARG A 486 54.83 8.42 9.30
N GLU A 487 56.07 8.61 8.82
CA GLU A 487 56.98 7.48 8.69
C GLU A 487 57.54 7.24 10.09
N ASP A 488 56.95 6.31 10.86
CA ASP A 488 57.49 5.89 12.15
C ASP A 488 58.76 5.03 11.85
N LYS A 489 59.90 5.59 12.06
CA LYS A 489 61.09 4.79 12.36
C LYS A 489 61.24 4.76 13.87
N ASN A 490 61.14 3.53 14.42
CA ASN A 490 61.48 3.21 15.80
C ASN A 490 62.77 3.80 16.31
#